data_a1939fceee2902340eced55e1635b009
#
_entry.id   a1939fceee2902340eced55e1635b009
#
_cell.length_a   1.000
_cell.length_b   1.000
_cell.length_c   1.000
_cell.angle_alpha   90.00
_cell.angle_beta   90.00
_cell.angle_gamma   90.00
#
_symmetry.space_group_name_H-M   'P 1'
#
loop_
_entity.id
_entity.type
_entity.pdbx_description
1 polymer ?
#
loop_
_entity_poly.entity_id
_entity_poly.type
_entity_poly.pdbx_seq_one_letter_code
_entity_poly.pdbx_strand_id
1 'polypeptide(L)'
;MALDGIVISNIVAELNSTILNSKISKIAEPEADELLLTLKGPNGSFRLSMSASASLPFIYLTPTNKVSPLTAPTFCMVLRKHIANGRITKIYQPGMERIINFEIEHLNEMGDLCHKVLIIELMGKYSNIIFTDSDGTIIDSAKRIPASVSSVREVLPGRAYKIPATQEDKYNPLTVDSKQFADIISAKPLTVSKAIYSSFSGISPLVANELAHRAGLDADSPVAAYSHDELLHLGSNFTWMMEDIKNNRFTPNIVRDGNEPKEFSSIELTQYSDLTVTKYESISEVLELYYSERNTYTRIRQKSADLRKHVNTLLERNQKKYSLQMKQLKDSEKREKYKVYGELINAFGYGLTPDDKFLEAANYYDDNKIIKIPIDNTKTPAENAQKYFDKYGKMKRTAEALNELILETKSQIDHLESIQNSLDIALSADDLVQIKDELIEYGFIKKGKGSKKQKVKSKPFHYISSDGFDMYVGKNNYQNDELTFKLATGNDWWFHAKGMPGSHVIVKTDNKELPDSTFEEAGKLAGYYSKGKNADKVEIDYLQKKNVKKPNGAAAGFVVYYTNYSLTIHPDISDIRQIE
;
A
#
# COMPACT_ATOMS: atom_id res chain seq x y z
N MET A 1 6.77 14.32 3.75
CA MET A 1 8.06 13.65 3.53
C MET A 1 8.69 13.47 4.90
N ALA A 2 8.72 12.23 5.39
CA ALA A 2 9.14 11.92 6.77
C ALA A 2 10.62 12.23 7.08
N LEU A 3 11.50 12.24 6.06
CA LEU A 3 12.90 12.62 6.22
C LEU A 3 13.03 14.16 6.16
N ASP A 4 12.84 14.81 7.30
CA ASP A 4 12.89 16.26 7.48
C ASP A 4 14.14 16.72 8.25
N GLY A 5 14.25 18.03 8.53
CA GLY A 5 15.40 18.59 9.21
C GLY A 5 15.59 18.06 10.64
N ILE A 6 14.51 17.70 11.33
CA ILE A 6 14.56 17.15 12.70
C ILE A 6 15.10 15.72 12.66
N VAL A 7 14.66 14.89 11.71
CA VAL A 7 15.20 13.55 11.53
C VAL A 7 16.68 13.61 11.17
N ILE A 8 17.08 14.55 10.30
CA ILE A 8 18.50 14.76 9.97
C ILE A 8 19.31 15.16 11.22
N SER A 9 18.76 16.02 12.07
CA SER A 9 19.43 16.40 13.34
C SER A 9 19.64 15.19 14.26
N ASN A 10 18.66 14.31 14.36
CA ASN A 10 18.80 13.06 15.12
C ASN A 10 19.86 12.11 14.51
N ILE A 11 19.85 11.95 13.19
CA ILE A 11 20.86 11.15 12.49
C ILE A 11 22.26 11.71 12.78
N VAL A 12 22.46 13.03 12.69
CA VAL A 12 23.76 13.67 12.96
C VAL A 12 24.19 13.46 14.41
N ALA A 13 23.28 13.55 15.38
CA ALA A 13 23.55 13.27 16.79
C ALA A 13 24.00 11.81 16.99
N GLU A 14 23.29 10.83 16.40
CA GLU A 14 23.65 9.41 16.47
C GLU A 14 25.00 9.11 15.79
N LEU A 15 25.24 9.67 14.60
CA LEU A 15 26.50 9.48 13.88
C LEU A 15 27.69 10.07 14.64
N ASN A 16 27.54 11.25 15.25
CA ASN A 16 28.59 11.84 16.08
C ASN A 16 28.93 10.99 17.31
N SER A 17 27.93 10.42 17.97
CA SER A 17 28.16 9.55 19.13
C SER A 17 28.77 8.20 18.76
N THR A 18 28.56 7.72 17.52
CA THR A 18 28.88 6.34 17.11
C THR A 18 30.15 6.26 16.26
N ILE A 19 30.25 7.09 15.20
CA ILE A 19 31.28 6.96 14.16
C ILE A 19 32.24 8.14 14.03
N LEU A 20 32.10 9.18 14.85
CA LEU A 20 33.09 10.27 14.88
C LEU A 20 34.49 9.71 15.18
N ASN A 21 35.49 10.24 14.53
CA ASN A 21 36.90 9.77 14.60
C ASN A 21 37.16 8.37 14.03
N SER A 22 36.17 7.73 13.39
CA SER A 22 36.36 6.44 12.72
C SER A 22 37.15 6.59 11.40
N LYS A 23 37.93 5.57 11.06
CA LYS A 23 38.62 5.44 9.77
C LYS A 23 37.74 4.75 8.73
N ILE A 24 37.77 5.24 7.50
CA ILE A 24 37.08 4.66 6.36
C ILE A 24 37.90 3.47 5.84
N SER A 25 37.51 2.24 6.24
CA SER A 25 38.26 1.03 5.88
C SER A 25 37.86 0.43 4.53
N LYS A 26 36.60 0.65 4.09
CA LYS A 26 36.11 0.18 2.78
C LYS A 26 35.07 1.14 2.23
N ILE A 27 35.13 1.35 0.92
CA ILE A 27 34.16 2.15 0.16
C ILE A 27 33.59 1.25 -0.94
N ALA A 28 32.26 1.15 -0.98
CA ALA A 28 31.53 0.39 -1.98
C ALA A 28 30.34 1.22 -2.50
N GLU A 29 30.00 1.04 -3.77
CA GLU A 29 28.86 1.64 -4.44
C GLU A 29 28.02 0.48 -5.02
N PRO A 30 27.09 -0.10 -4.20
CA PRO A 30 26.28 -1.24 -4.62
C PRO A 30 25.37 -0.92 -5.80
N GLU A 31 24.83 0.28 -5.86
CA GLU A 31 24.00 0.83 -6.93
C GLU A 31 24.49 2.24 -7.32
N ALA A 32 24.16 2.73 -8.51
CA ALA A 32 24.68 3.99 -9.06
C ALA A 32 24.38 5.25 -8.22
N ASP A 33 23.44 5.18 -7.30
CA ASP A 33 23.06 6.27 -6.40
C ASP A 33 23.15 5.87 -4.92
N GLU A 34 23.84 4.76 -4.61
CA GLU A 34 24.00 4.25 -3.25
C GLU A 34 25.47 4.04 -2.88
N LEU A 35 25.87 4.54 -1.73
CA LEU A 35 27.23 4.42 -1.17
C LEU A 35 27.18 3.65 0.16
N LEU A 36 28.09 2.68 0.34
CA LEU A 36 28.26 1.92 1.57
C LEU A 36 29.70 2.10 2.07
N LEU A 37 29.86 2.77 3.21
CA LEU A 37 31.13 2.95 3.88
C LEU A 37 31.25 1.94 5.03
N THR A 38 32.40 1.23 5.10
CA THR A 38 32.75 0.45 6.30
C THR A 38 33.72 1.29 7.11
N LEU A 39 33.37 1.53 8.36
CA LEU A 39 34.07 2.42 9.29
C LEU A 39 34.62 1.60 10.45
N LYS A 40 35.87 1.92 10.88
CA LYS A 40 36.51 1.31 12.04
C LYS A 40 36.91 2.41 13.01
N GLY A 41 36.35 2.41 14.18
CA GLY A 41 36.57 3.43 15.19
C GLY A 41 36.73 2.86 16.59
N PRO A 42 36.86 3.74 17.60
CA PRO A 42 37.01 3.33 18.99
C PRO A 42 35.84 2.47 19.50
N ASN A 43 34.65 2.73 18.99
CA ASN A 43 33.41 2.04 19.41
C ASN A 43 33.11 0.76 18.61
N GLY A 44 34.04 0.34 17.70
CA GLY A 44 33.84 -0.86 16.90
C GLY A 44 33.89 -0.64 15.40
N SER A 45 33.27 -1.57 14.68
CA SER A 45 33.15 -1.52 13.21
C SER A 45 31.70 -1.33 12.79
N PHE A 46 31.45 -0.30 12.01
CA PHE A 46 30.11 0.11 11.56
C PHE A 46 30.05 0.16 10.04
N ARG A 47 28.85 0.02 9.50
CA ARG A 47 28.56 0.31 8.09
C ARG A 47 27.59 1.46 8.00
N LEU A 48 27.93 2.46 7.22
CA LEU A 48 27.08 3.61 6.91
C LEU A 48 26.57 3.45 5.48
N SER A 49 25.28 3.26 5.33
CA SER A 49 24.59 3.17 4.04
C SER A 49 23.96 4.51 3.72
N MET A 50 24.20 5.02 2.50
CA MET A 50 23.69 6.30 2.00
C MET A 50 23.09 6.09 0.63
N SER A 51 21.90 6.65 0.37
CA SER A 51 21.27 6.62 -0.95
C SER A 51 20.79 7.99 -1.37
N ALA A 52 21.15 8.37 -2.58
CA ALA A 52 20.62 9.54 -3.27
C ALA A 52 19.45 9.19 -4.21
N SER A 53 18.77 8.07 -4.00
CA SER A 53 17.62 7.67 -4.81
C SER A 53 16.55 8.77 -4.86
N ALA A 54 15.97 8.99 -6.04
CA ALA A 54 14.94 10.02 -6.22
C ALA A 54 13.64 9.70 -5.46
N SER A 55 13.33 8.41 -5.29
CA SER A 55 12.11 7.93 -4.63
C SER A 55 12.32 7.63 -3.15
N LEU A 56 13.49 7.09 -2.77
CA LEU A 56 13.78 6.62 -1.43
C LEU A 56 15.22 7.03 -1.02
N PRO A 57 15.49 8.32 -0.80
CA PRO A 57 16.77 8.76 -0.26
C PRO A 57 16.87 8.41 1.22
N PHE A 58 18.04 7.97 1.66
CA PHE A 58 18.28 7.62 3.06
C PHE A 58 19.76 7.72 3.46
N ILE A 59 19.98 7.76 4.77
CA ILE A 59 21.28 7.53 5.40
C ILE A 59 21.05 6.89 6.78
N TYR A 60 21.70 5.78 7.06
CA TYR A 60 21.62 5.10 8.36
C TYR A 60 22.79 4.12 8.56
N LEU A 61 23.07 3.78 9.81
CA LEU A 61 23.97 2.69 10.18
C LEU A 61 23.24 1.34 10.02
N THR A 62 23.94 0.34 9.47
CA THR A 62 23.36 -0.98 9.21
C THR A 62 24.35 -2.11 9.53
N PRO A 63 23.92 -3.24 10.08
CA PRO A 63 24.71 -4.46 10.16
C PRO A 63 24.84 -5.16 8.79
N THR A 64 23.94 -4.83 7.85
CA THR A 64 23.79 -5.52 6.57
C THR A 64 24.92 -5.17 5.60
N ASN A 65 25.46 -6.16 4.91
CA ASN A 65 26.41 -5.96 3.81
C ASN A 65 25.69 -6.15 2.48
N LYS A 66 25.91 -5.22 1.53
CA LYS A 66 25.33 -5.32 0.18
C LYS A 66 26.38 -5.84 -0.81
N VAL A 67 25.92 -6.64 -1.76
CA VAL A 67 26.76 -7.13 -2.86
C VAL A 67 27.10 -5.96 -3.77
N SER A 68 28.41 -5.78 -4.02
CA SER A 68 28.92 -4.75 -4.93
C SER A 68 29.05 -5.29 -6.35
N PRO A 69 28.92 -4.44 -7.38
CA PRO A 69 29.17 -4.84 -8.77
C PRO A 69 30.62 -5.30 -8.95
N LEU A 70 30.86 -6.17 -9.94
CA LEU A 70 32.20 -6.70 -10.25
C LEU A 70 33.21 -5.58 -10.59
N THR A 71 32.73 -4.53 -11.27
CA THR A 71 33.53 -3.35 -11.60
C THR A 71 33.01 -2.16 -10.79
N ALA A 72 33.89 -1.52 -10.02
CA ALA A 72 33.51 -0.36 -9.20
C ALA A 72 33.17 0.84 -10.11
N PRO A 73 32.06 1.56 -9.85
CA PRO A 73 31.70 2.78 -10.58
C PRO A 73 32.77 3.89 -10.40
N THR A 74 32.75 4.86 -11.32
CA THR A 74 33.75 5.95 -11.35
C THR A 74 33.75 6.75 -10.05
N PHE A 75 32.60 7.11 -9.51
CA PHE A 75 32.50 7.88 -8.26
C PHE A 75 33.10 7.11 -7.07
N CYS A 76 32.85 5.81 -6.97
CA CYS A 76 33.47 4.95 -5.97
C CYS A 76 35.01 4.95 -6.08
N MET A 77 35.54 4.91 -7.31
CA MET A 77 37.00 4.93 -7.55
C MET A 77 37.62 6.27 -7.16
N VAL A 78 36.94 7.38 -7.44
CA VAL A 78 37.37 8.72 -7.00
C VAL A 78 37.42 8.79 -5.47
N LEU A 79 36.36 8.33 -4.78
CA LEU A 79 36.34 8.30 -3.32
C LEU A 79 37.48 7.41 -2.74
N ARG A 80 37.67 6.23 -3.32
CA ARG A 80 38.79 5.33 -2.90
C ARG A 80 40.17 5.97 -3.05
N LYS A 81 40.37 6.70 -4.13
CA LYS A 81 41.66 7.40 -4.37
C LYS A 81 41.91 8.47 -3.31
N HIS A 82 40.88 9.21 -2.89
CA HIS A 82 41.08 10.40 -2.08
C HIS A 82 40.85 10.20 -0.58
N ILE A 83 39.93 9.31 -0.17
CA ILE A 83 39.55 9.18 1.26
C ILE A 83 39.59 7.75 1.81
N ALA A 84 40.20 6.79 1.08
CA ALA A 84 40.46 5.48 1.68
C ALA A 84 41.44 5.65 2.85
N ASN A 85 41.13 4.99 3.98
CA ASN A 85 41.86 5.11 5.26
C ASN A 85 41.78 6.51 5.91
N GLY A 86 41.04 7.46 5.34
CA GLY A 86 40.79 8.76 5.94
C GLY A 86 39.97 8.64 7.22
N ARG A 87 40.04 9.65 8.07
CA ARG A 87 39.36 9.76 9.36
C ARG A 87 38.22 10.79 9.26
N ILE A 88 37.05 10.46 9.73
CA ILE A 88 35.93 11.41 9.86
C ILE A 88 36.17 12.28 11.09
N THR A 89 36.42 13.57 10.90
CA THR A 89 36.77 14.51 11.97
C THR A 89 35.58 15.35 12.44
N LYS A 90 34.56 15.50 11.57
CA LYS A 90 33.38 16.25 11.90
C LYS A 90 32.17 15.78 11.08
N ILE A 91 30.99 15.74 11.73
CA ILE A 91 29.72 15.43 11.09
C ILE A 91 28.73 16.50 11.51
N TYR A 92 28.12 17.20 10.53
CA TYR A 92 27.20 18.29 10.86
C TYR A 92 26.14 18.51 9.80
N GLN A 93 25.03 19.13 10.24
CA GLN A 93 23.92 19.61 9.44
C GLN A 93 24.03 21.11 9.28
N PRO A 94 24.01 21.70 8.07
CA PRO A 94 23.93 23.14 7.88
C PRO A 94 22.54 23.67 8.28
N GLY A 95 22.45 24.42 9.37
CA GLY A 95 21.17 24.87 9.92
C GLY A 95 20.23 23.68 10.17
N MET A 96 19.01 23.75 9.62
CA MET A 96 18.04 22.63 9.64
C MET A 96 17.80 22.06 8.23
N GLU A 97 18.80 22.18 7.35
CA GLU A 97 18.70 21.65 6.00
C GLU A 97 18.75 20.12 5.97
N ARG A 98 18.22 19.52 4.90
CA ARG A 98 18.28 18.07 4.69
C ARG A 98 19.60 17.67 4.03
N ILE A 99 20.69 18.10 4.66
CA ILE A 99 22.06 17.92 4.20
C ILE A 99 22.91 17.48 5.40
N ILE A 100 23.78 16.50 5.18
CA ILE A 100 24.80 16.08 6.15
C ILE A 100 26.16 16.20 5.51
N ASN A 101 27.08 16.88 6.18
CA ASN A 101 28.47 17.03 5.79
C ASN A 101 29.37 16.18 6.67
N PHE A 102 30.28 15.46 6.02
CA PHE A 102 31.36 14.69 6.67
C PHE A 102 32.70 15.31 6.30
N GLU A 103 33.36 15.97 7.25
CA GLU A 103 34.75 16.41 7.07
C GLU A 103 35.69 15.21 7.29
N ILE A 104 36.58 14.98 6.33
CA ILE A 104 37.43 13.80 6.30
C ILE A 104 38.88 14.26 6.14
N GLU A 105 39.68 13.85 7.09
CA GLU A 105 41.11 14.05 7.10
C GLU A 105 41.82 12.83 6.50
N HIS A 106 42.74 13.04 5.56
CA HIS A 106 43.47 11.94 4.92
C HIS A 106 44.89 12.39 4.55
N LEU A 107 45.82 11.45 4.36
CA LEU A 107 47.13 11.73 3.81
C LEU A 107 47.08 11.60 2.28
N ASN A 108 47.63 12.59 1.57
CA ASN A 108 47.81 12.52 0.13
C ASN A 108 48.96 11.56 -0.27
N GLU A 109 49.24 11.41 -1.56
CA GLU A 109 50.31 10.55 -2.09
C GLU A 109 51.73 10.98 -1.63
N MET A 110 51.88 12.25 -1.22
CA MET A 110 53.16 12.80 -0.70
C MET A 110 53.24 12.69 0.83
N GLY A 111 52.21 12.25 1.52
CA GLY A 111 52.13 12.14 2.97
C GLY A 111 51.66 13.41 3.68
N ASP A 112 51.21 14.44 2.94
CA ASP A 112 50.67 15.65 3.54
C ASP A 112 49.24 15.44 4.00
N LEU A 113 48.90 16.10 5.12
CA LEU A 113 47.56 16.07 5.66
C LEU A 113 46.62 16.95 4.82
N CYS A 114 45.59 16.34 4.28
CA CYS A 114 44.55 16.99 3.47
C CYS A 114 43.18 16.81 4.09
N HIS A 115 42.29 17.76 3.80
CA HIS A 115 40.89 17.73 4.23
C HIS A 115 39.95 17.70 3.02
N LYS A 116 38.95 16.87 3.09
CA LYS A 116 37.88 16.72 2.07
C LYS A 116 36.52 16.70 2.74
N VAL A 117 35.47 16.99 1.99
CA VAL A 117 34.09 16.94 2.50
C VAL A 117 33.24 16.02 1.63
N LEU A 118 32.62 15.04 2.26
CA LEU A 118 31.58 14.23 1.64
C LEU A 118 30.23 14.76 2.09
N ILE A 119 29.38 15.12 1.14
CA ILE A 119 28.09 15.79 1.38
C ILE A 119 27.00 14.86 0.88
N ILE A 120 25.99 14.59 1.71
CA ILE A 120 24.77 13.94 1.25
C ILE A 120 23.58 14.90 1.36
N GLU A 121 22.86 15.06 0.27
CA GLU A 121 21.61 15.84 0.15
C GLU A 121 20.43 14.89 0.02
N LEU A 122 19.41 15.05 0.87
CA LEU A 122 18.27 14.16 1.01
C LEU A 122 16.97 14.89 0.62
N MET A 123 16.85 15.28 -0.65
CA MET A 123 15.80 16.17 -1.18
C MET A 123 14.93 15.50 -2.26
N GLY A 124 14.60 14.20 -2.10
CA GLY A 124 13.81 13.43 -3.06
C GLY A 124 14.50 13.39 -4.43
N LYS A 125 13.84 13.83 -5.50
CA LYS A 125 14.41 13.81 -6.86
C LYS A 125 15.71 14.63 -7.02
N TYR A 126 15.96 15.56 -6.11
CA TYR A 126 17.19 16.38 -6.08
C TYR A 126 18.26 15.82 -5.15
N SER A 127 18.05 14.65 -4.54
CA SER A 127 19.04 14.01 -3.69
C SER A 127 20.31 13.69 -4.45
N ASN A 128 21.47 13.89 -3.80
CA ASN A 128 22.78 13.65 -4.38
C ASN A 128 23.81 13.29 -3.30
N ILE A 129 24.92 12.66 -3.68
CA ILE A 129 26.11 12.49 -2.87
C ILE A 129 27.24 13.23 -3.60
N ILE A 130 27.81 14.23 -2.95
CA ILE A 130 28.76 15.17 -3.56
C ILE A 130 30.06 15.11 -2.78
N PHE A 131 31.17 15.09 -3.47
CA PHE A 131 32.49 15.06 -2.88
C PHE A 131 33.27 16.32 -3.27
N THR A 132 33.74 17.07 -2.27
CA THR A 132 34.40 18.37 -2.48
C THR A 132 35.77 18.42 -1.83
N ASP A 133 36.53 19.40 -2.24
CA ASP A 133 37.71 19.87 -1.53
C ASP A 133 37.33 20.70 -0.30
N SER A 134 38.29 21.04 0.53
CA SER A 134 38.09 21.87 1.73
C SER A 134 37.59 23.29 1.42
N ASP A 135 37.91 23.82 0.23
CA ASP A 135 37.45 25.12 -0.26
C ASP A 135 36.01 25.08 -0.87
N GLY A 136 35.39 23.90 -0.91
CA GLY A 136 34.08 23.70 -1.49
C GLY A 136 34.07 23.43 -2.99
N THR A 137 35.23 23.26 -3.64
CA THR A 137 35.30 22.86 -5.05
C THR A 137 34.88 21.41 -5.22
N ILE A 138 33.93 21.13 -6.09
CA ILE A 138 33.42 19.79 -6.35
C ILE A 138 34.50 18.96 -7.07
N ILE A 139 34.86 17.84 -6.48
CA ILE A 139 35.77 16.85 -7.09
C ILE A 139 34.98 15.89 -7.96
N ASP A 140 33.87 15.34 -7.45
CA ASP A 140 32.92 14.51 -8.18
C ASP A 140 31.58 14.36 -7.41
N SER A 141 30.61 13.70 -8.02
CA SER A 141 29.31 13.42 -7.42
C SER A 141 28.67 12.15 -7.97
N ALA A 142 27.81 11.50 -7.19
CA ALA A 142 27.03 10.35 -7.65
C ALA A 142 26.14 10.72 -8.85
N LYS A 143 25.58 11.93 -8.82
CA LYS A 143 24.77 12.47 -9.94
C LYS A 143 25.37 13.78 -10.41
N ARG A 144 25.92 13.78 -11.62
CA ARG A 144 26.41 15.00 -12.29
C ARG A 144 25.23 15.76 -12.91
N ILE A 145 25.10 17.03 -12.54
CA ILE A 145 23.96 17.89 -12.95
C ILE A 145 24.53 19.08 -13.76
N PRO A 146 24.47 19.03 -15.09
CA PRO A 146 24.88 20.15 -15.94
C PRO A 146 23.79 21.24 -16.02
N ALA A 147 24.15 22.43 -16.49
CA ALA A 147 23.23 23.57 -16.70
C ALA A 147 22.02 23.23 -17.60
N SER A 148 22.16 22.26 -18.49
CA SER A 148 21.04 21.77 -19.33
C SER A 148 19.96 21.02 -18.56
N VAL A 149 20.28 20.49 -17.36
CA VAL A 149 19.35 19.73 -16.50
C VAL A 149 18.79 20.60 -15.37
N SER A 150 19.57 21.56 -14.87
CA SER A 150 19.13 22.46 -13.79
C SER A 150 19.59 23.88 -14.07
N SER A 151 18.61 24.80 -14.12
CA SER A 151 18.88 26.25 -14.20
C SER A 151 19.28 26.87 -12.86
N VAL A 152 19.09 26.15 -11.75
CA VAL A 152 19.32 26.68 -10.39
C VAL A 152 20.78 26.54 -9.98
N ARG A 153 21.38 25.36 -10.21
CA ARG A 153 22.79 25.10 -9.92
C ARG A 153 23.34 23.94 -10.73
N GLU A 154 24.63 24.02 -11.01
CA GLU A 154 25.40 22.93 -11.60
C GLU A 154 26.05 22.09 -10.48
N VAL A 155 26.12 20.77 -10.66
CA VAL A 155 26.90 19.86 -9.82
C VAL A 155 27.84 19.09 -10.73
N LEU A 156 29.01 19.68 -11.01
CA LEU A 156 30.03 19.15 -11.91
C LEU A 156 31.42 19.32 -11.30
N PRO A 157 32.39 18.45 -11.61
CA PRO A 157 33.77 18.63 -11.20
C PRO A 157 34.31 20.02 -11.56
N GLY A 158 35.07 20.64 -10.64
CA GLY A 158 35.66 21.96 -10.78
C GLY A 158 34.69 23.12 -10.51
N ARG A 159 33.42 22.88 -10.22
CA ARG A 159 32.45 23.93 -9.82
C ARG A 159 32.42 24.08 -8.30
N ALA A 160 32.13 25.30 -7.84
CA ALA A 160 31.92 25.54 -6.39
C ALA A 160 30.60 24.90 -5.93
N TYR A 161 30.63 24.18 -4.83
CA TYR A 161 29.43 23.67 -4.19
C TYR A 161 28.58 24.83 -3.64
N LYS A 162 27.30 24.80 -3.91
CA LYS A 162 26.32 25.73 -3.36
C LYS A 162 25.17 24.91 -2.75
N ILE A 163 24.76 25.28 -1.53
CA ILE A 163 23.54 24.75 -0.92
C ILE A 163 22.35 25.14 -1.83
N PRO A 164 21.40 24.22 -2.10
CA PRO A 164 20.24 24.56 -2.89
C PRO A 164 19.44 25.71 -2.26
N ALA A 165 19.22 26.78 -3.04
CA ALA A 165 18.50 27.99 -2.61
C ALA A 165 16.98 27.79 -2.40
N THR A 166 16.54 26.58 -2.13
CA THR A 166 15.11 26.25 -1.98
C THR A 166 14.47 26.79 -0.70
N GLN A 167 15.24 27.43 0.19
CA GLN A 167 14.80 27.86 1.53
C GLN A 167 15.34 29.25 1.94
N GLU A 168 15.82 30.07 0.99
CA GLU A 168 16.40 31.40 1.29
C GLU A 168 15.44 32.33 2.06
N ASP A 169 14.13 32.14 1.92
CA ASP A 169 13.10 32.95 2.59
C ASP A 169 12.57 32.34 3.92
N LYS A 170 13.19 31.25 4.41
CA LYS A 170 12.73 30.58 5.63
C LYS A 170 13.59 30.92 6.83
N TYR A 171 12.91 31.05 7.97
CA TYR A 171 13.57 31.25 9.25
C TYR A 171 14.21 29.95 9.76
N ASN A 172 15.34 30.09 10.45
CA ASN A 172 15.92 28.98 11.19
C ASN A 172 15.09 28.71 12.46
N PRO A 173 14.41 27.56 12.59
CA PRO A 173 13.52 27.28 13.71
C PRO A 173 14.24 27.26 15.07
N LEU A 174 15.54 27.00 15.09
CA LEU A 174 16.33 26.93 16.31
C LEU A 174 16.64 28.32 16.94
N THR A 175 16.39 29.42 16.23
CA THR A 175 16.72 30.77 16.68
C THR A 175 15.49 31.65 17.00
N VAL A 176 14.30 31.13 16.79
CA VAL A 176 13.02 31.84 16.90
C VAL A 176 12.36 31.51 18.24
N ASP A 177 11.94 32.52 18.96
CA ASP A 177 11.14 32.38 20.20
C ASP A 177 9.62 32.29 19.90
N SER A 178 8.82 32.03 20.94
CA SER A 178 7.38 31.82 20.81
C SER A 178 6.62 33.05 20.27
N LYS A 179 7.07 34.28 20.63
CA LYS A 179 6.45 35.51 20.15
C LYS A 179 6.78 35.76 18.69
N GLN A 180 8.06 35.65 18.33
CA GLN A 180 8.50 35.77 16.95
C GLN A 180 7.81 34.72 16.07
N PHE A 181 7.65 33.48 16.56
CA PHE A 181 6.91 32.45 15.85
C PHE A 181 5.47 32.87 15.57
N ALA A 182 4.74 33.33 16.58
CA ALA A 182 3.35 33.81 16.44
C ALA A 182 3.24 34.96 15.42
N ASP A 183 4.15 35.92 15.48
CA ASP A 183 4.18 37.07 14.56
C ASP A 183 4.43 36.61 13.11
N ILE A 184 5.37 35.69 12.89
CA ILE A 184 5.72 35.16 11.58
C ILE A 184 4.54 34.42 10.92
N ILE A 185 3.86 33.52 11.66
CA ILE A 185 2.75 32.76 11.11
C ILE A 185 1.50 33.59 10.91
N SER A 186 1.22 34.57 11.82
CA SER A 186 0.08 35.47 11.69
C SER A 186 0.11 36.34 10.43
N ALA A 187 1.31 36.64 9.93
CA ALA A 187 1.48 37.44 8.73
C ALA A 187 1.12 36.67 7.45
N LYS A 188 0.84 35.34 7.53
CA LYS A 188 0.58 34.49 6.34
C LYS A 188 -0.91 34.12 6.23
N PRO A 189 -1.58 34.43 5.09
CA PRO A 189 -2.97 34.05 4.84
C PRO A 189 -3.06 32.57 4.40
N LEU A 190 -2.65 31.64 5.27
CA LEU A 190 -2.53 30.21 5.02
C LEU A 190 -3.19 29.43 6.15
N THR A 191 -3.32 28.11 5.97
CA THR A 191 -3.69 27.20 7.07
C THR A 191 -2.53 27.10 8.07
N VAL A 192 -2.83 26.75 9.32
CA VAL A 192 -1.83 26.67 10.41
C VAL A 192 -0.64 25.80 10.00
N SER A 193 -0.89 24.58 9.55
CA SER A 193 0.16 23.66 9.10
C SER A 193 1.01 24.28 7.99
N LYS A 194 0.35 24.83 6.96
CA LYS A 194 1.04 25.42 5.80
C LYS A 194 1.85 26.66 6.17
N ALA A 195 1.33 27.51 7.05
CA ALA A 195 2.06 28.66 7.56
C ALA A 195 3.35 28.24 8.26
N ILE A 196 3.30 27.18 9.11
CA ILE A 196 4.46 26.67 9.84
C ILE A 196 5.51 26.12 8.86
N TYR A 197 5.19 25.07 8.07
CA TYR A 197 6.23 24.42 7.26
C TYR A 197 6.73 25.27 6.07
N SER A 198 5.99 26.31 5.67
CA SER A 198 6.46 27.27 4.68
C SER A 198 7.33 28.38 5.26
N SER A 199 7.27 28.64 6.57
CA SER A 199 8.03 29.70 7.24
C SER A 199 9.36 29.23 7.82
N PHE A 200 9.46 27.97 8.22
CA PHE A 200 10.63 27.45 8.93
C PHE A 200 11.35 26.37 8.13
N SER A 201 12.70 26.46 8.06
CA SER A 201 13.51 25.45 7.41
C SER A 201 13.50 24.14 8.21
N GLY A 202 13.54 23.02 7.51
CA GLY A 202 13.60 21.69 8.11
C GLY A 202 12.32 21.17 8.77
N ILE A 203 11.26 21.97 8.82
CA ILE A 203 9.95 21.55 9.35
C ILE A 203 9.12 20.93 8.23
N SER A 204 8.64 19.70 8.45
CA SER A 204 7.75 18.99 7.53
C SER A 204 6.26 19.26 7.83
N PRO A 205 5.34 18.99 6.88
CA PRO A 205 3.92 19.01 7.18
C PRO A 205 3.54 18.07 8.34
N LEU A 206 4.21 16.92 8.48
CA LEU A 206 4.00 15.98 9.59
C LEU A 206 4.25 16.64 10.95
N VAL A 207 5.39 17.34 11.09
CA VAL A 207 5.76 18.05 12.31
C VAL A 207 4.85 19.26 12.54
N ALA A 208 4.47 19.98 11.49
CA ALA A 208 3.54 21.10 11.60
C ALA A 208 2.15 20.67 12.09
N ASN A 209 1.65 19.52 11.61
CA ASN A 209 0.40 18.94 12.08
C ASN A 209 0.50 18.49 13.54
N GLU A 210 1.61 17.87 13.93
CA GLU A 210 1.87 17.47 15.31
C GLU A 210 1.89 18.68 16.26
N LEU A 211 2.52 19.78 15.84
CA LEU A 211 2.53 21.03 16.63
C LEU A 211 1.12 21.61 16.81
N ALA A 212 0.32 21.65 15.74
CA ALA A 212 -1.07 22.09 15.82
C ALA A 212 -1.88 21.18 16.75
N HIS A 213 -1.73 19.87 16.61
CA HIS A 213 -2.41 18.87 17.46
C HIS A 213 -2.06 19.06 18.96
N ARG A 214 -0.76 19.21 19.30
CA ARG A 214 -0.31 19.47 20.69
C ARG A 214 -0.86 20.77 21.27
N ALA A 215 -1.08 21.77 20.41
CA ALA A 215 -1.67 23.03 20.82
C ALA A 215 -3.22 23.01 20.86
N GLY A 216 -3.85 21.90 20.49
CA GLY A 216 -5.31 21.76 20.41
C GLY A 216 -5.94 22.53 19.24
N LEU A 217 -5.15 22.84 18.19
CA LEU A 217 -5.59 23.58 17.01
C LEU A 217 -5.80 22.65 15.83
N ASP A 218 -6.76 22.99 14.95
CA ASP A 218 -6.93 22.30 13.67
C ASP A 218 -5.89 22.81 12.67
N ALA A 219 -5.04 21.89 12.21
CA ALA A 219 -3.95 22.15 11.28
C ALA A 219 -4.39 22.69 9.91
N ASP A 220 -5.61 22.33 9.48
CA ASP A 220 -6.19 22.71 8.18
C ASP A 220 -7.01 24.01 8.25
N SER A 221 -7.28 24.52 9.45
CA SER A 221 -7.95 25.81 9.64
C SER A 221 -7.04 26.99 9.31
N PRO A 222 -7.57 28.10 8.75
CA PRO A 222 -6.80 29.31 8.51
C PRO A 222 -6.20 29.90 9.80
N VAL A 223 -4.96 30.39 9.74
CA VAL A 223 -4.30 31.07 10.90
C VAL A 223 -5.17 32.21 11.45
N ALA A 224 -5.85 32.94 10.58
CA ALA A 224 -6.73 34.06 10.96
C ALA A 224 -7.97 33.66 11.80
N ALA A 225 -8.27 32.35 11.91
CA ALA A 225 -9.36 31.87 12.74
C ALA A 225 -9.01 31.83 14.24
N TYR A 226 -7.72 31.98 14.59
CA TYR A 226 -7.21 31.85 15.95
C TYR A 226 -6.80 33.19 16.53
N SER A 227 -6.99 33.33 17.84
CA SER A 227 -6.56 34.49 18.60
C SER A 227 -5.04 34.55 18.75
N HIS A 228 -4.50 35.72 19.08
CA HIS A 228 -3.08 35.87 19.33
C HIS A 228 -2.58 34.97 20.48
N ASP A 229 -3.39 34.77 21.53
CA ASP A 229 -3.03 33.93 22.68
C ASP A 229 -2.93 32.43 22.28
N GLU A 230 -3.83 31.94 21.42
CA GLU A 230 -3.76 30.59 20.89
C GLU A 230 -2.51 30.39 20.02
N LEU A 231 -2.14 31.39 19.22
CA LEU A 231 -0.92 31.35 18.41
C LEU A 231 0.35 31.44 19.26
N LEU A 232 0.32 32.19 20.40
CA LEU A 232 1.41 32.17 21.38
C LEU A 232 1.54 30.83 22.09
N HIS A 233 0.42 30.16 22.39
CA HIS A 233 0.44 28.82 22.95
C HIS A 233 1.05 27.81 21.93
N LEU A 234 0.67 27.88 20.66
CA LEU A 234 1.30 27.11 19.60
C LEU A 234 2.82 27.41 19.49
N GLY A 235 3.20 28.69 19.58
CA GLY A 235 4.60 29.13 19.60
C GLY A 235 5.39 28.58 20.80
N SER A 236 4.75 28.42 21.97
CA SER A 236 5.36 27.81 23.15
C SER A 236 5.64 26.32 22.92
N ASN A 237 4.68 25.57 22.34
CA ASN A 237 4.89 24.16 21.95
C ASN A 237 6.01 24.02 20.92
N PHE A 238 6.08 24.93 19.93
CA PHE A 238 7.17 24.98 18.96
C PHE A 238 8.53 25.21 19.66
N THR A 239 8.63 26.19 20.54
CA THR A 239 9.89 26.51 21.25
C THR A 239 10.36 25.34 22.11
N TRP A 240 9.48 24.68 22.85
CA TRP A 240 9.83 23.49 23.62
C TRP A 240 10.35 22.35 22.74
N MET A 241 9.69 22.11 21.62
CA MET A 241 10.16 21.09 20.65
C MET A 241 11.55 21.45 20.10
N MET A 242 11.82 22.72 19.78
CA MET A 242 13.12 23.15 19.28
C MET A 242 14.21 23.07 20.37
N GLU A 243 13.87 23.29 21.64
CA GLU A 243 14.80 23.08 22.75
C GLU A 243 15.15 21.61 22.95
N ASP A 244 14.21 20.70 22.80
CA ASP A 244 14.49 19.25 22.84
C ASP A 244 15.48 18.86 21.73
N ILE A 245 15.28 19.37 20.52
CA ILE A 245 16.17 19.12 19.39
C ILE A 245 17.58 19.68 19.64
N LYS A 246 17.71 20.90 20.15
CA LYS A 246 19.00 21.51 20.52
C LYS A 246 19.76 20.68 21.56
N ASN A 247 19.04 20.04 22.46
CA ASN A 247 19.59 19.21 23.53
C ASN A 247 19.73 17.74 23.13
N ASN A 248 19.58 17.39 21.83
CA ASN A 248 19.62 16.04 21.31
C ASN A 248 18.64 15.07 21.99
N ARG A 249 17.49 15.57 22.42
CA ARG A 249 16.40 14.75 22.99
C ARG A 249 15.45 14.35 21.89
N PHE A 250 15.61 13.14 21.41
CA PHE A 250 14.82 12.56 20.33
C PHE A 250 14.02 11.33 20.81
N THR A 251 12.93 11.04 20.10
CA THR A 251 12.10 9.84 20.32
C THR A 251 11.83 9.18 18.97
N PRO A 252 12.82 8.45 18.42
CA PRO A 252 12.67 7.76 17.14
C PRO A 252 11.48 6.80 17.18
N ASN A 253 10.60 6.85 16.18
CA ASN A 253 9.42 6.01 16.14
C ASN A 253 8.94 5.74 14.72
N ILE A 254 8.17 4.64 14.56
CA ILE A 254 7.45 4.27 13.33
C ILE A 254 5.97 4.21 13.64
N VAL A 255 5.16 4.87 12.83
CA VAL A 255 3.70 4.78 12.83
C VAL A 255 3.28 3.72 11.83
N ARG A 256 2.45 2.75 12.27
CA ARG A 256 1.97 1.63 11.47
C ARG A 256 0.45 1.60 11.40
N ASP A 257 -0.06 1.21 10.25
CA ASP A 257 -1.44 0.80 10.03
C ASP A 257 -1.44 -0.72 9.84
N GLY A 258 -1.76 -1.46 10.90
CA GLY A 258 -1.45 -2.88 10.99
C GLY A 258 0.06 -3.13 10.80
N ASN A 259 0.42 -3.91 9.78
CA ASN A 259 1.83 -4.21 9.47
C ASN A 259 2.47 -3.22 8.47
N GLU A 260 1.71 -2.29 7.89
CA GLU A 260 2.24 -1.35 6.89
C GLU A 260 2.85 -0.10 7.56
N PRO A 261 4.15 0.20 7.38
CA PRO A 261 4.75 1.42 7.91
C PRO A 261 4.24 2.64 7.11
N LYS A 262 3.54 3.54 7.79
CA LYS A 262 2.98 4.76 7.19
C LYS A 262 3.96 5.93 7.25
N GLU A 263 4.43 6.26 8.46
CA GLU A 263 5.31 7.37 8.73
C GLU A 263 6.38 6.98 9.75
N PHE A 264 7.46 7.76 9.79
CA PHE A 264 8.45 7.71 10.87
C PHE A 264 8.80 9.12 11.32
N SER A 265 9.31 9.26 12.54
CA SER A 265 9.72 10.54 13.08
C SER A 265 10.82 10.39 14.12
N SER A 266 11.50 11.51 14.42
CA SER A 266 12.42 11.64 15.56
C SER A 266 11.79 12.33 16.76
N ILE A 267 10.53 12.76 16.66
CA ILE A 267 9.73 13.27 17.77
C ILE A 267 8.55 12.34 18.01
N GLU A 268 8.03 12.33 19.23
CA GLU A 268 6.80 11.60 19.54
C GLU A 268 5.63 12.18 18.73
N LEU A 269 4.87 11.29 18.06
CA LEU A 269 3.70 11.66 17.26
C LEU A 269 2.43 11.31 18.02
N THR A 270 1.80 12.33 18.63
CA THR A 270 0.57 12.18 19.44
C THR A 270 -0.71 12.30 18.60
N GLN A 271 -0.61 12.82 17.38
CA GLN A 271 -1.72 12.97 16.45
C GLN A 271 -2.26 11.64 15.89
N TYR A 272 -1.55 10.54 16.06
CA TYR A 272 -1.95 9.21 15.56
C TYR A 272 -2.51 8.33 16.68
N SER A 273 -3.62 8.74 17.29
CA SER A 273 -4.30 7.98 18.35
C SER A 273 -4.84 6.62 17.87
N ASP A 274 -5.19 6.52 16.57
CA ASP A 274 -5.85 5.36 15.97
C ASP A 274 -4.87 4.38 15.28
N LEU A 275 -3.56 4.67 15.35
CA LEU A 275 -2.51 3.87 14.73
C LEU A 275 -1.48 3.41 15.77
N THR A 276 -0.79 2.32 15.43
CA THR A 276 0.28 1.81 16.31
C THR A 276 1.55 2.64 16.15
N VAL A 277 2.01 3.28 17.25
CA VAL A 277 3.27 4.02 17.29
C VAL A 277 4.29 3.20 18.08
N THR A 278 5.32 2.69 17.40
CA THR A 278 6.40 1.93 18.04
C THR A 278 7.63 2.81 18.19
N LYS A 279 8.15 2.96 19.43
CA LYS A 279 9.36 3.73 19.74
C LYS A 279 10.61 2.85 19.67
N TYR A 280 11.74 3.45 19.29
CA TYR A 280 13.03 2.79 19.13
C TYR A 280 14.13 3.62 19.81
N GLU A 281 15.25 2.98 20.11
CA GLU A 281 16.42 3.65 20.70
C GLU A 281 17.29 4.37 19.65
N SER A 282 17.26 3.90 18.40
CA SER A 282 18.13 4.35 17.30
C SER A 282 17.29 4.83 16.12
N ILE A 283 17.66 5.99 15.59
CA ILE A 283 17.06 6.47 14.32
C ILE A 283 17.53 5.63 13.12
N SER A 284 18.75 5.09 13.17
CA SER A 284 19.24 4.17 12.14
C SER A 284 18.40 2.90 12.07
N GLU A 285 18.01 2.33 13.22
CA GLU A 285 17.10 1.18 13.27
C GLU A 285 15.72 1.51 12.68
N VAL A 286 15.13 2.65 13.05
CA VAL A 286 13.86 3.15 12.47
C VAL A 286 13.96 3.23 10.95
N LEU A 287 15.03 3.83 10.44
CA LEU A 287 15.20 4.04 9.00
C LEU A 287 15.45 2.71 8.27
N GLU A 288 16.29 1.81 8.82
CA GLU A 288 16.55 0.51 8.22
C GLU A 288 15.26 -0.31 8.11
N LEU A 289 14.47 -0.41 9.20
CA LEU A 289 13.19 -1.11 9.20
C LEU A 289 12.19 -0.47 8.23
N TYR A 290 11.96 0.83 8.36
CA TYR A 290 11.01 1.56 7.52
C TYR A 290 11.32 1.43 6.03
N TYR A 291 12.58 1.63 5.63
CA TYR A 291 12.97 1.56 4.22
C TYR A 291 13.03 0.12 3.70
N SER A 292 13.44 -0.87 4.50
CA SER A 292 13.43 -2.27 4.09
C SER A 292 12.00 -2.78 3.86
N GLU A 293 11.09 -2.49 4.77
CA GLU A 293 9.69 -2.86 4.66
C GLU A 293 9.02 -2.12 3.49
N ARG A 294 9.14 -0.78 3.43
CA ARG A 294 8.55 0.02 2.35
C ARG A 294 9.11 -0.32 0.98
N ASN A 295 10.39 -0.66 0.87
CA ASN A 295 10.99 -1.11 -0.38
C ASN A 295 10.39 -2.44 -0.83
N THR A 296 10.17 -3.36 0.11
CA THR A 296 9.50 -4.63 -0.17
C THR A 296 8.07 -4.38 -0.67
N TYR A 297 7.26 -3.59 0.03
CA TYR A 297 5.91 -3.21 -0.40
C TYR A 297 5.90 -2.50 -1.76
N THR A 298 6.81 -1.55 -1.98
CA THR A 298 6.90 -0.81 -3.25
C THR A 298 7.29 -1.74 -4.41
N ARG A 299 8.27 -2.62 -4.20
CA ARG A 299 8.67 -3.63 -5.20
C ARG A 299 7.54 -4.61 -5.52
N ILE A 300 6.81 -5.07 -4.50
CA ILE A 300 5.67 -5.97 -4.70
C ILE A 300 4.55 -5.24 -5.42
N ARG A 301 4.22 -4.00 -5.05
CA ARG A 301 3.24 -3.17 -5.79
C ARG A 301 3.64 -2.95 -7.24
N GLN A 302 4.89 -2.62 -7.53
CA GLN A 302 5.39 -2.46 -8.90
C GLN A 302 5.32 -3.77 -9.69
N LYS A 303 5.81 -4.89 -9.11
CA LYS A 303 5.75 -6.21 -9.74
C LYS A 303 4.32 -6.71 -9.95
N SER A 304 3.39 -6.33 -9.08
CA SER A 304 1.98 -6.71 -9.19
C SER A 304 1.15 -5.78 -10.07
N ALA A 305 1.70 -4.62 -10.49
CA ALA A 305 0.94 -3.59 -11.23
C ALA A 305 0.29 -4.14 -12.51
N ASP A 306 1.03 -4.94 -13.29
CA ASP A 306 0.52 -5.56 -14.51
C ASP A 306 -0.57 -6.61 -14.21
N LEU A 307 -0.38 -7.43 -13.16
CA LEU A 307 -1.38 -8.40 -12.73
C LEU A 307 -2.65 -7.70 -12.24
N ARG A 308 -2.52 -6.66 -11.43
CA ARG A 308 -3.65 -5.83 -10.95
C ARG A 308 -4.43 -5.20 -12.10
N LYS A 309 -3.72 -4.58 -13.05
CA LYS A 309 -4.34 -4.00 -14.24
C LYS A 309 -5.10 -5.05 -15.05
N HIS A 310 -4.51 -6.22 -15.22
CA HIS A 310 -5.13 -7.33 -15.95
C HIS A 310 -6.40 -7.84 -15.25
N VAL A 311 -6.33 -8.10 -13.94
CA VAL A 311 -7.48 -8.53 -13.12
C VAL A 311 -8.60 -7.48 -13.15
N ASN A 312 -8.29 -6.20 -12.98
CA ASN A 312 -9.28 -5.12 -13.05
C ASN A 312 -9.98 -5.07 -14.42
N THR A 313 -9.21 -5.19 -15.51
CA THR A 313 -9.79 -5.23 -16.87
C THR A 313 -10.74 -6.41 -17.05
N LEU A 314 -10.39 -7.58 -16.51
CA LEU A 314 -11.25 -8.78 -16.57
C LEU A 314 -12.49 -8.60 -15.70
N LEU A 315 -12.37 -8.02 -14.50
CA LEU A 315 -13.50 -7.72 -13.63
C LEU A 315 -14.48 -6.77 -14.30
N GLU A 316 -14.04 -5.64 -14.83
CA GLU A 316 -14.88 -4.68 -15.54
C GLU A 316 -15.62 -5.33 -16.72
N ARG A 317 -14.91 -6.16 -17.50
CA ARG A 317 -15.52 -6.88 -18.62
C ARG A 317 -16.60 -7.85 -18.16
N ASN A 318 -16.33 -8.65 -17.12
CA ASN A 318 -17.29 -9.62 -16.62
C ASN A 318 -18.49 -8.95 -15.92
N GLN A 319 -18.28 -7.85 -15.20
CA GLN A 319 -19.36 -7.05 -14.60
C GLN A 319 -20.29 -6.47 -15.66
N LYS A 320 -19.72 -5.93 -16.77
CA LYS A 320 -20.53 -5.47 -17.92
C LYS A 320 -21.30 -6.63 -18.57
N LYS A 321 -20.64 -7.78 -18.77
CA LYS A 321 -21.27 -8.99 -19.30
C LYS A 321 -22.43 -9.43 -18.42
N TYR A 322 -22.24 -9.52 -17.12
CA TYR A 322 -23.26 -9.88 -16.13
C TYR A 322 -24.45 -8.93 -16.17
N SER A 323 -24.19 -7.61 -16.19
CA SER A 323 -25.23 -6.59 -16.28
C SER A 323 -26.09 -6.71 -17.55
N LEU A 324 -25.44 -6.99 -18.70
CA LEU A 324 -26.17 -7.20 -19.97
C LEU A 324 -26.98 -8.50 -19.94
N GLN A 325 -26.46 -9.58 -19.39
CA GLN A 325 -27.16 -10.87 -19.23
C GLN A 325 -28.37 -10.73 -18.34
N MET A 326 -28.26 -10.01 -17.20
CA MET A 326 -29.37 -9.74 -16.29
C MET A 326 -30.46 -8.90 -16.97
N LYS A 327 -30.09 -7.90 -17.77
CA LYS A 327 -31.06 -7.12 -18.56
C LYS A 327 -31.78 -7.98 -19.59
N GLN A 328 -31.04 -8.83 -20.32
CA GLN A 328 -31.65 -9.75 -21.29
C GLN A 328 -32.58 -10.78 -20.62
N LEU A 329 -32.20 -11.29 -19.45
CA LEU A 329 -33.04 -12.19 -18.66
C LEU A 329 -34.38 -11.50 -18.28
N LYS A 330 -34.30 -10.28 -17.73
CA LYS A 330 -35.47 -9.48 -17.39
C LYS A 330 -36.35 -9.19 -18.61
N ASP A 331 -35.77 -8.90 -19.77
CA ASP A 331 -36.55 -8.71 -21.00
C ASP A 331 -37.20 -10.02 -21.46
N SER A 332 -36.62 -11.18 -21.18
CA SER A 332 -37.18 -12.48 -21.51
C SER A 332 -38.38 -12.89 -20.62
N GLU A 333 -38.57 -12.24 -19.46
CA GLU A 333 -39.74 -12.45 -18.60
C GLU A 333 -41.05 -12.04 -19.31
N LYS A 334 -40.95 -11.12 -20.27
CA LYS A 334 -42.10 -10.70 -21.12
C LYS A 334 -42.57 -11.80 -22.06
N ARG A 335 -41.96 -12.98 -22.07
CA ARG A 335 -42.32 -14.09 -22.97
C ARG A 335 -43.76 -14.58 -22.79
N GLU A 336 -44.26 -14.61 -21.55
CA GLU A 336 -45.62 -15.07 -21.26
C GLU A 336 -46.68 -14.29 -22.03
N LYS A 337 -46.46 -12.99 -22.24
CA LYS A 337 -47.31 -12.15 -23.08
C LYS A 337 -47.48 -12.72 -24.49
N TYR A 338 -46.41 -13.26 -25.09
CA TYR A 338 -46.46 -13.79 -26.46
C TYR A 338 -47.14 -15.15 -26.52
N LYS A 339 -47.02 -15.96 -25.46
CA LYS A 339 -47.81 -17.20 -25.32
C LYS A 339 -49.28 -16.88 -25.29
N VAL A 340 -49.71 -15.95 -24.42
CA VAL A 340 -51.09 -15.49 -24.30
C VAL A 340 -51.60 -14.94 -25.65
N TYR A 341 -50.82 -14.14 -26.36
CA TYR A 341 -51.19 -13.63 -27.68
C TYR A 341 -51.44 -14.75 -28.70
N GLY A 342 -50.55 -15.75 -28.76
CA GLY A 342 -50.72 -16.92 -29.64
C GLY A 342 -52.01 -17.71 -29.32
N GLU A 343 -52.26 -17.95 -28.04
CA GLU A 343 -53.47 -18.67 -27.59
C GLU A 343 -54.77 -17.91 -27.88
N LEU A 344 -54.80 -16.61 -27.63
CA LEU A 344 -55.98 -15.77 -27.90
C LEU A 344 -56.25 -15.62 -29.41
N ILE A 345 -55.21 -15.55 -30.24
CA ILE A 345 -55.38 -15.54 -31.70
C ILE A 345 -55.94 -16.88 -32.17
N ASN A 346 -55.49 -18.01 -31.64
CA ASN A 346 -56.09 -19.31 -31.98
C ASN A 346 -57.55 -19.42 -31.50
N ALA A 347 -57.92 -18.84 -30.37
CA ALA A 347 -59.26 -18.92 -29.82
C ALA A 347 -60.24 -17.97 -30.51
N PHE A 348 -59.83 -16.75 -30.86
CA PHE A 348 -60.72 -15.67 -31.29
C PHE A 348 -60.37 -15.11 -32.69
N GLY A 349 -59.30 -15.59 -33.34
CA GLY A 349 -58.83 -15.09 -34.62
C GLY A 349 -59.68 -15.47 -35.85
N TYR A 350 -60.68 -16.32 -35.69
CA TYR A 350 -61.49 -16.82 -36.80
C TYR A 350 -62.35 -15.73 -37.48
N GLY A 351 -62.58 -14.58 -36.81
CA GLY A 351 -63.32 -13.43 -37.33
C GLY A 351 -62.41 -12.34 -37.98
N LEU A 352 -61.10 -12.54 -38.05
CA LEU A 352 -60.20 -11.55 -38.63
C LEU A 352 -60.31 -11.47 -40.14
N THR A 353 -60.32 -10.23 -40.64
CA THR A 353 -60.33 -9.91 -42.08
C THR A 353 -58.93 -9.42 -42.51
N PRO A 354 -58.61 -9.40 -43.83
CA PRO A 354 -57.34 -8.87 -44.32
C PRO A 354 -57.06 -7.40 -44.00
N ASP A 355 -58.09 -6.65 -43.59
CA ASP A 355 -57.96 -5.22 -43.21
C ASP A 355 -57.60 -5.03 -41.73
N ASP A 356 -57.72 -6.08 -40.92
CA ASP A 356 -57.52 -6.01 -39.47
C ASP A 356 -56.03 -5.98 -39.13
N LYS A 357 -55.61 -4.92 -38.44
CA LYS A 357 -54.25 -4.76 -37.91
C LYS A 357 -54.10 -5.19 -36.45
N PHE A 358 -55.21 -5.47 -35.78
CA PHE A 358 -55.27 -5.85 -34.37
C PHE A 358 -56.43 -6.80 -34.12
N LEU A 359 -56.22 -7.74 -33.19
CA LEU A 359 -57.27 -8.55 -32.59
C LEU A 359 -57.61 -7.98 -31.21
N GLU A 360 -58.84 -7.64 -30.93
CA GLU A 360 -59.32 -7.33 -29.59
C GLU A 360 -59.96 -8.60 -29.00
N ALA A 361 -59.38 -9.13 -27.95
CA ALA A 361 -59.81 -10.37 -27.33
C ALA A 361 -59.82 -10.27 -25.81
N ALA A 362 -60.79 -10.96 -25.18
CA ALA A 362 -60.83 -11.09 -23.73
C ALA A 362 -59.72 -12.02 -23.25
N ASN A 363 -58.86 -11.51 -22.39
CA ASN A 363 -57.75 -12.29 -21.80
C ASN A 363 -58.25 -13.11 -20.62
N TYR A 364 -58.57 -14.37 -20.83
CA TYR A 364 -59.05 -15.27 -19.78
C TYR A 364 -57.98 -15.63 -18.72
N TYR A 365 -56.72 -15.18 -18.87
CA TYR A 365 -55.67 -15.26 -17.86
C TYR A 365 -55.61 -14.03 -16.95
N ASP A 366 -56.35 -12.93 -17.26
CA ASP A 366 -56.37 -11.69 -16.50
C ASP A 366 -57.82 -11.13 -16.44
N ASP A 367 -58.67 -11.84 -15.71
CA ASP A 367 -60.06 -11.47 -15.42
C ASP A 367 -60.88 -11.02 -16.66
N ASN A 368 -60.65 -11.62 -17.82
CA ASN A 368 -61.25 -11.28 -19.10
C ASN A 368 -61.08 -9.82 -19.54
N LYS A 369 -60.02 -9.14 -19.09
CA LYS A 369 -59.70 -7.81 -19.60
C LYS A 369 -59.46 -7.86 -21.11
N ILE A 370 -60.02 -6.92 -21.84
CA ILE A 370 -59.83 -6.81 -23.28
C ILE A 370 -58.41 -6.35 -23.56
N ILE A 371 -57.67 -7.12 -24.32
CA ILE A 371 -56.34 -6.76 -24.79
C ILE A 371 -56.29 -6.63 -26.32
N LYS A 372 -55.44 -5.73 -26.78
CA LYS A 372 -55.24 -5.45 -28.20
C LYS A 372 -53.96 -6.13 -28.69
N ILE A 373 -54.12 -7.14 -29.55
CA ILE A 373 -53.03 -7.96 -30.06
C ILE A 373 -52.71 -7.52 -31.50
N PRO A 374 -51.48 -7.07 -31.77
CA PRO A 374 -51.07 -6.72 -33.14
C PRO A 374 -51.07 -7.93 -34.07
N ILE A 375 -51.71 -7.79 -35.26
CA ILE A 375 -51.84 -8.81 -36.30
C ILE A 375 -51.08 -8.34 -37.56
N ASP A 376 -50.38 -9.24 -38.18
CA ASP A 376 -49.82 -9.07 -39.52
C ASP A 376 -50.89 -9.50 -40.55
N ASN A 377 -51.55 -8.53 -41.14
CA ASN A 377 -52.67 -8.74 -42.04
C ASN A 377 -52.31 -9.42 -43.39
N THR A 378 -51.02 -9.62 -43.65
CA THR A 378 -50.51 -10.40 -44.77
C THR A 378 -50.48 -11.90 -44.48
N LYS A 379 -50.82 -12.33 -43.26
CA LYS A 379 -50.78 -13.68 -42.75
C LYS A 379 -52.11 -14.17 -42.24
N THR A 380 -52.31 -15.44 -42.31
CA THR A 380 -53.50 -16.08 -41.69
C THR A 380 -53.45 -15.97 -40.16
N PRO A 381 -54.58 -16.08 -39.45
CA PRO A 381 -54.59 -16.11 -38.00
C PRO A 381 -53.67 -17.17 -37.41
N ALA A 382 -53.63 -18.37 -37.99
CA ALA A 382 -52.77 -19.47 -37.57
C ALA A 382 -51.26 -19.12 -37.72
N GLU A 383 -50.86 -18.46 -38.81
CA GLU A 383 -49.48 -18.01 -39.01
C GLU A 383 -49.10 -16.88 -38.04
N ASN A 384 -50.04 -16.00 -37.72
CA ASN A 384 -49.82 -14.98 -36.68
C ASN A 384 -49.66 -15.62 -35.29
N ALA A 385 -50.48 -16.57 -34.93
CA ALA A 385 -50.35 -17.33 -33.69
C ALA A 385 -49.00 -18.06 -33.62
N GLN A 386 -48.63 -18.72 -34.70
CA GLN A 386 -47.34 -19.43 -34.78
C GLN A 386 -46.14 -18.49 -34.61
N LYS A 387 -46.18 -17.29 -35.21
CA LYS A 387 -45.16 -16.24 -35.05
C LYS A 387 -44.99 -15.82 -33.57
N TYR A 388 -46.09 -15.73 -32.82
CA TYR A 388 -46.05 -15.43 -31.40
C TYR A 388 -45.51 -16.61 -30.57
N PHE A 389 -45.92 -17.84 -30.87
CA PHE A 389 -45.38 -19.04 -30.23
C PHE A 389 -43.89 -19.24 -30.53
N ASP A 390 -43.42 -18.97 -31.74
CA ASP A 390 -42.00 -19.00 -32.08
C ASP A 390 -41.20 -17.97 -31.27
N LYS A 391 -41.79 -16.76 -31.12
CA LYS A 391 -41.18 -15.72 -30.29
C LYS A 391 -41.13 -16.11 -28.81
N TYR A 392 -42.19 -16.69 -28.27
CA TYR A 392 -42.22 -17.25 -26.93
C TYR A 392 -41.15 -18.35 -26.77
N GLY A 393 -41.09 -19.33 -27.66
CA GLY A 393 -40.15 -20.43 -27.63
C GLY A 393 -38.68 -19.96 -27.71
N LYS A 394 -38.40 -18.96 -28.57
CA LYS A 394 -37.08 -18.34 -28.63
C LYS A 394 -36.72 -17.67 -27.31
N MET A 395 -37.60 -16.86 -26.74
CA MET A 395 -37.36 -16.16 -25.47
C MET A 395 -37.22 -17.15 -24.30
N LYS A 396 -37.99 -18.24 -24.27
CA LYS A 396 -37.88 -19.30 -23.26
C LYS A 396 -36.49 -19.96 -23.29
N ARG A 397 -36.02 -20.42 -24.46
CA ARG A 397 -34.69 -21.00 -24.62
C ARG A 397 -33.60 -20.01 -24.27
N THR A 398 -33.77 -18.74 -24.62
CA THR A 398 -32.84 -17.68 -24.26
C THR A 398 -32.76 -17.50 -22.74
N ALA A 399 -33.88 -17.52 -22.03
CA ALA A 399 -33.90 -17.40 -20.57
C ALA A 399 -33.23 -18.58 -19.88
N GLU A 400 -33.48 -19.80 -20.35
CA GLU A 400 -32.84 -21.02 -19.82
C GLU A 400 -31.33 -20.97 -19.99
N ALA A 401 -30.84 -20.62 -21.17
CA ALA A 401 -29.40 -20.48 -21.44
C ALA A 401 -28.76 -19.31 -20.63
N LEU A 402 -29.48 -18.19 -20.45
CA LEU A 402 -29.00 -17.05 -19.67
C LEU A 402 -28.84 -17.39 -18.19
N ASN A 403 -29.70 -18.22 -17.61
CA ASN A 403 -29.60 -18.61 -16.21
C ASN A 403 -28.27 -19.32 -15.93
N GLU A 404 -27.83 -20.24 -16.81
CA GLU A 404 -26.53 -20.93 -16.68
C GLU A 404 -25.36 -19.96 -16.89
N LEU A 405 -25.44 -19.12 -17.94
CA LEU A 405 -24.39 -18.14 -18.24
C LEU A 405 -24.22 -17.07 -17.15
N ILE A 406 -25.29 -16.67 -16.49
CA ILE A 406 -25.27 -15.71 -15.38
C ILE A 406 -24.55 -16.31 -14.17
N LEU A 407 -24.83 -17.57 -13.83
CA LEU A 407 -24.16 -18.28 -12.73
C LEU A 407 -22.67 -18.43 -13.01
N GLU A 408 -22.30 -18.81 -14.23
CA GLU A 408 -20.90 -18.91 -14.65
C GLU A 408 -20.20 -17.55 -14.57
N THR A 409 -20.80 -16.50 -15.13
CA THR A 409 -20.23 -15.14 -15.12
C THR A 409 -20.08 -14.60 -13.69
N LYS A 410 -21.05 -14.88 -12.81
CA LYS A 410 -20.98 -14.49 -11.39
C LYS A 410 -19.84 -15.22 -10.68
N SER A 411 -19.69 -16.53 -10.90
CA SER A 411 -18.58 -17.32 -10.36
C SER A 411 -17.21 -16.77 -10.80
N GLN A 412 -17.08 -16.36 -12.07
CA GLN A 412 -15.84 -15.73 -12.57
C GLN A 412 -15.57 -14.38 -11.90
N ILE A 413 -16.59 -13.57 -11.64
CA ILE A 413 -16.47 -12.30 -10.92
C ILE A 413 -16.00 -12.57 -9.49
N ASP A 414 -16.65 -13.46 -8.76
CA ASP A 414 -16.30 -13.79 -7.37
C ASP A 414 -14.87 -14.33 -7.26
N HIS A 415 -14.44 -15.16 -8.21
CA HIS A 415 -13.07 -15.65 -8.27
C HIS A 415 -12.05 -14.53 -8.55
N LEU A 416 -12.32 -13.64 -9.51
CA LEU A 416 -11.44 -12.51 -9.80
C LEU A 416 -11.36 -11.51 -8.62
N GLU A 417 -12.45 -11.30 -7.89
CA GLU A 417 -12.47 -10.48 -6.68
C GLU A 417 -11.63 -11.12 -5.55
N SER A 418 -11.66 -12.45 -5.39
CA SER A 418 -10.80 -13.14 -4.42
C SER A 418 -9.31 -13.03 -4.80
N ILE A 419 -8.98 -13.12 -6.10
CA ILE A 419 -7.62 -12.90 -6.60
C ILE A 419 -7.18 -11.43 -6.37
N GLN A 420 -8.08 -10.46 -6.56
CA GLN A 420 -7.79 -9.07 -6.25
C GLN A 420 -7.44 -8.88 -4.77
N ASN A 421 -8.21 -9.47 -3.86
CA ASN A 421 -7.90 -9.49 -2.43
C ASN A 421 -6.53 -10.16 -2.15
N SER A 422 -6.22 -11.28 -2.80
CA SER A 422 -4.92 -11.95 -2.69
C SER A 422 -3.75 -11.07 -3.15
N LEU A 423 -3.93 -10.26 -4.21
CA LEU A 423 -2.94 -9.27 -4.66
C LEU A 423 -2.74 -8.14 -3.63
N ASP A 424 -3.78 -7.79 -2.86
CA ASP A 424 -3.70 -6.76 -1.81
C ASP A 424 -2.94 -7.23 -0.57
N ILE A 425 -2.99 -8.54 -0.28
CA ILE A 425 -2.31 -9.17 0.87
C ILE A 425 -0.89 -9.65 0.52
N ALA A 426 -0.52 -9.78 -0.76
CA ALA A 426 0.78 -10.30 -1.19
C ALA A 426 1.94 -9.46 -0.64
N LEU A 427 2.90 -10.11 0.05
CA LEU A 427 4.08 -9.49 0.66
C LEU A 427 5.40 -9.92 0.00
N SER A 428 5.38 -10.93 -0.87
CA SER A 428 6.59 -11.49 -1.47
C SER A 428 6.43 -11.73 -2.98
N ALA A 429 7.56 -11.85 -3.69
CA ALA A 429 7.54 -12.25 -5.10
C ALA A 429 6.96 -13.67 -5.29
N ASP A 430 7.16 -14.53 -4.30
CA ASP A 430 6.63 -15.90 -4.31
C ASP A 430 5.10 -15.91 -4.20
N ASP A 431 4.51 -14.98 -3.43
CA ASP A 431 3.05 -14.81 -3.38
C ASP A 431 2.50 -14.45 -4.75
N LEU A 432 3.16 -13.52 -5.47
CA LEU A 432 2.76 -13.12 -6.82
C LEU A 432 2.88 -14.26 -7.85
N VAL A 433 3.86 -15.15 -7.69
CA VAL A 433 4.00 -16.34 -8.56
C VAL A 433 2.81 -17.27 -8.37
N GLN A 434 2.39 -17.56 -7.12
CA GLN A 434 1.22 -18.39 -6.84
C GLN A 434 -0.06 -17.79 -7.43
N ILE A 435 -0.27 -16.47 -7.25
CA ILE A 435 -1.43 -15.77 -7.83
C ILE A 435 -1.43 -15.82 -9.36
N LYS A 436 -0.25 -15.65 -9.97
CA LYS A 436 -0.11 -15.75 -11.42
C LYS A 436 -0.39 -17.18 -11.94
N ASP A 437 0.08 -18.19 -11.23
CA ASP A 437 -0.19 -19.59 -11.56
C ASP A 437 -1.68 -19.90 -11.48
N GLU A 438 -2.40 -19.36 -10.50
CA GLU A 438 -3.84 -19.46 -10.39
C GLU A 438 -4.56 -18.79 -11.58
N LEU A 439 -4.17 -17.58 -11.96
CA LEU A 439 -4.72 -16.88 -13.13
C LEU A 439 -4.51 -17.68 -14.44
N ILE A 440 -3.39 -18.41 -14.56
CA ILE A 440 -3.10 -19.27 -15.72
C ILE A 440 -3.94 -20.53 -15.66
N GLU A 441 -4.05 -21.19 -14.51
CA GLU A 441 -4.78 -22.46 -14.33
C GLU A 441 -6.27 -22.31 -14.67
N TYR A 442 -6.87 -21.17 -14.23
CA TYR A 442 -8.28 -20.86 -14.52
C TYR A 442 -8.51 -20.12 -15.85
N GLY A 443 -7.48 -20.00 -16.70
CA GLY A 443 -7.60 -19.47 -18.05
C GLY A 443 -7.76 -17.96 -18.15
N PHE A 444 -7.55 -17.22 -17.07
CA PHE A 444 -7.57 -15.76 -17.07
C PHE A 444 -6.32 -15.15 -17.76
N ILE A 445 -5.21 -15.88 -17.75
CA ILE A 445 -3.97 -15.52 -18.47
C ILE A 445 -3.53 -16.70 -19.33
N LYS A 446 -3.08 -16.43 -20.56
CA LYS A 446 -2.51 -17.45 -21.43
C LYS A 446 -1.14 -17.93 -20.93
N LYS A 447 -0.92 -19.23 -20.86
CA LYS A 447 0.38 -19.82 -20.52
C LYS A 447 1.42 -19.48 -21.59
N GLY A 448 2.50 -18.79 -21.19
CA GLY A 448 3.63 -18.51 -22.09
C GLY A 448 4.36 -19.78 -22.51
N LYS A 449 4.83 -19.86 -23.77
CA LYS A 449 5.66 -20.98 -24.25
C LYS A 449 6.96 -21.04 -23.44
N GLY A 450 7.22 -22.14 -22.72
CA GLY A 450 8.46 -22.38 -21.99
C GLY A 450 8.43 -22.11 -20.47
N SER A 451 7.31 -21.72 -19.88
CA SER A 451 7.19 -21.51 -18.43
C SER A 451 7.24 -22.85 -17.67
N LYS A 452 8.38 -23.14 -17.01
CA LYS A 452 8.48 -24.23 -16.02
C LYS A 452 7.80 -23.77 -14.72
N LYS A 453 7.00 -24.67 -14.08
CA LYS A 453 6.50 -24.41 -12.72
C LYS A 453 7.69 -24.17 -11.78
N GLN A 454 7.82 -22.97 -11.22
CA GLN A 454 8.79 -22.69 -10.16
C GLN A 454 8.30 -23.31 -8.85
N LYS A 455 9.19 -23.98 -8.11
CA LYS A 455 8.87 -24.38 -6.72
C LYS A 455 8.84 -23.13 -5.87
N VAL A 456 7.66 -22.73 -5.43
CA VAL A 456 7.41 -21.53 -4.64
C VAL A 456 7.46 -21.88 -3.14
N LYS A 457 8.05 -21.00 -2.33
CA LYS A 457 8.20 -21.17 -0.88
C LYS A 457 7.28 -20.25 -0.06
N SER A 458 6.23 -19.66 -0.69
CA SER A 458 5.30 -18.83 0.06
C SER A 458 4.56 -19.67 1.11
N LYS A 459 4.52 -19.17 2.35
CA LYS A 459 3.82 -19.78 3.49
C LYS A 459 2.65 -18.89 3.91
N PRO A 460 1.57 -19.45 4.49
CA PRO A 460 0.51 -18.67 5.10
C PRO A 460 1.06 -17.81 6.25
N PHE A 461 0.32 -16.78 6.65
CA PHE A 461 0.64 -16.07 7.89
C PHE A 461 0.40 -16.98 9.09
N HIS A 462 1.24 -16.82 10.10
CA HIS A 462 1.14 -17.53 11.36
C HIS A 462 1.05 -16.53 12.52
N TYR A 463 0.02 -16.66 13.32
CA TYR A 463 -0.25 -15.87 14.51
C TYR A 463 -0.41 -16.77 15.72
N ILE A 464 -0.19 -16.22 16.91
CA ILE A 464 -0.55 -16.87 18.19
C ILE A 464 -1.57 -15.97 18.89
N SER A 465 -2.69 -16.57 19.33
CA SER A 465 -3.67 -15.86 20.13
C SER A 465 -3.12 -15.49 21.52
N SER A 466 -3.77 -14.57 22.21
CA SER A 466 -3.45 -14.23 23.61
C SER A 466 -3.50 -15.44 24.55
N ASP A 467 -4.29 -16.46 24.21
CA ASP A 467 -4.42 -17.71 24.94
C ASP A 467 -3.43 -18.81 24.50
N GLY A 468 -2.55 -18.50 23.53
CA GLY A 468 -1.49 -19.40 23.08
C GLY A 468 -1.90 -20.40 21.99
N PHE A 469 -3.01 -20.17 21.27
CA PHE A 469 -3.44 -21.02 20.15
C PHE A 469 -2.84 -20.54 18.83
N ASP A 470 -2.40 -21.50 18.00
CA ASP A 470 -1.89 -21.23 16.66
C ASP A 470 -3.03 -20.87 15.71
N MET A 471 -2.87 -19.74 15.02
CA MET A 471 -3.81 -19.22 14.02
C MET A 471 -3.09 -19.03 12.69
N TYR A 472 -3.63 -19.63 11.62
CA TYR A 472 -3.05 -19.55 10.28
C TYR A 472 -3.98 -18.82 9.31
N VAL A 473 -3.43 -17.92 8.51
CA VAL A 473 -4.19 -17.11 7.54
C VAL A 473 -3.64 -17.33 6.13
N GLY A 474 -4.49 -17.71 5.20
CA GLY A 474 -4.10 -17.93 3.80
C GLY A 474 -3.93 -16.61 3.04
N LYS A 475 -2.84 -16.50 2.27
CA LYS A 475 -2.53 -15.31 1.46
C LYS A 475 -3.17 -15.34 0.07
N ASN A 476 -3.62 -16.50 -0.38
CA ASN A 476 -4.27 -16.72 -1.68
C ASN A 476 -5.16 -17.97 -1.63
N ASN A 477 -5.90 -18.21 -2.70
CA ASN A 477 -6.87 -19.30 -2.75
C ASN A 477 -6.26 -20.68 -2.63
N TYR A 478 -5.03 -20.92 -3.12
CA TYR A 478 -4.34 -22.20 -2.93
C TYR A 478 -3.98 -22.44 -1.47
N GLN A 479 -3.50 -21.40 -0.77
CA GLN A 479 -3.21 -21.50 0.67
C GLN A 479 -4.49 -21.63 1.50
N ASN A 480 -5.58 -20.96 1.12
CA ASN A 480 -6.90 -21.15 1.74
C ASN A 480 -7.35 -22.63 1.66
N ASP A 481 -7.18 -23.26 0.50
CA ASP A 481 -7.46 -24.69 0.35
C ASP A 481 -6.52 -25.56 1.17
N GLU A 482 -5.23 -25.27 1.14
CA GLU A 482 -4.22 -26.04 1.88
C GLU A 482 -4.47 -25.98 3.40
N LEU A 483 -4.74 -24.80 3.93
CA LEU A 483 -5.08 -24.60 5.34
C LEU A 483 -6.36 -25.36 5.70
N THR A 484 -7.41 -25.23 4.91
CA THR A 484 -8.72 -25.80 5.24
C THR A 484 -8.75 -27.32 5.07
N PHE A 485 -8.12 -27.86 4.02
CA PHE A 485 -8.31 -29.28 3.67
C PHE A 485 -7.10 -30.17 3.92
N LYS A 486 -5.90 -29.60 4.20
CA LYS A 486 -4.71 -30.39 4.52
C LYS A 486 -4.19 -30.13 5.93
N LEU A 487 -4.14 -28.86 6.40
CA LEU A 487 -3.62 -28.50 7.71
C LEU A 487 -4.67 -28.71 8.81
N ALA A 488 -5.88 -28.22 8.58
CA ALA A 488 -6.95 -28.26 9.58
C ALA A 488 -7.50 -29.67 9.79
N THR A 489 -7.67 -30.07 11.05
CA THR A 489 -8.37 -31.29 11.48
C THR A 489 -9.85 -31.01 11.72
N GLY A 490 -10.67 -32.03 11.90
CA GLY A 490 -12.12 -31.88 12.00
C GLY A 490 -12.61 -30.96 13.14
N ASN A 491 -11.86 -30.90 14.25
CA ASN A 491 -12.20 -30.12 15.44
C ASN A 491 -11.63 -28.71 15.45
N ASP A 492 -10.71 -28.39 14.52
CA ASP A 492 -10.19 -27.03 14.37
C ASP A 492 -11.30 -26.08 13.87
N TRP A 493 -11.15 -24.80 14.17
CA TRP A 493 -12.12 -23.78 13.78
C TRP A 493 -11.68 -23.05 12.53
N TRP A 494 -12.63 -22.82 11.65
CA TRP A 494 -12.49 -22.07 10.39
C TRP A 494 -13.29 -20.78 10.47
N PHE A 495 -12.69 -19.67 10.03
CA PHE A 495 -13.29 -18.34 10.01
C PHE A 495 -13.14 -17.71 8.63
N HIS A 496 -14.13 -16.92 8.22
CA HIS A 496 -14.11 -16.15 6.96
C HIS A 496 -15.07 -14.96 7.01
N ALA A 497 -14.71 -13.87 6.33
CA ALA A 497 -15.58 -12.69 6.21
C ALA A 497 -16.83 -13.03 5.39
N LYS A 498 -18.01 -12.79 5.96
CA LYS A 498 -19.29 -13.18 5.40
C LYS A 498 -19.62 -12.41 4.12
N GLY A 499 -19.95 -13.12 3.05
CA GLY A 499 -20.46 -12.55 1.80
C GLY A 499 -19.46 -11.70 1.02
N MET A 500 -18.17 -11.73 1.34
CA MET A 500 -17.13 -10.97 0.66
C MET A 500 -15.85 -11.78 0.48
N PRO A 501 -14.97 -11.42 -0.49
CA PRO A 501 -13.65 -12.02 -0.65
C PRO A 501 -12.79 -11.83 0.59
N GLY A 502 -12.09 -12.88 1.00
CA GLY A 502 -11.23 -12.86 2.19
C GLY A 502 -10.37 -14.11 2.32
N SER A 503 -9.52 -14.12 3.33
CA SER A 503 -8.69 -15.25 3.70
C SER A 503 -9.44 -16.25 4.57
N HIS A 504 -9.11 -17.54 4.42
CA HIS A 504 -9.47 -18.53 5.42
C HIS A 504 -8.53 -18.38 6.62
N VAL A 505 -9.10 -18.32 7.81
CA VAL A 505 -8.37 -18.36 9.06
C VAL A 505 -8.65 -19.68 9.74
N ILE A 506 -7.59 -20.41 10.11
CA ILE A 506 -7.68 -21.68 10.82
C ILE A 506 -7.08 -21.52 12.21
N VAL A 507 -7.86 -21.83 13.23
CA VAL A 507 -7.37 -21.95 14.62
C VAL A 507 -7.15 -23.41 14.96
N LYS A 508 -5.91 -23.76 15.32
CA LYS A 508 -5.55 -25.11 15.77
C LYS A 508 -5.97 -25.29 17.22
N THR A 509 -6.88 -26.21 17.46
CA THR A 509 -7.41 -26.42 18.82
C THR A 509 -6.60 -27.43 19.63
N ASP A 510 -5.92 -28.35 18.97
CA ASP A 510 -5.29 -29.51 19.61
C ASP A 510 -6.25 -30.28 20.56
N ASN A 511 -7.53 -30.30 20.17
CA ASN A 511 -8.67 -30.85 20.93
C ASN A 511 -8.96 -30.14 22.27
N LYS A 512 -8.49 -28.91 22.46
CA LYS A 512 -8.87 -28.04 23.57
C LYS A 512 -10.07 -27.19 23.21
N GLU A 513 -10.81 -26.72 24.19
CA GLU A 513 -11.84 -25.72 24.03
C GLU A 513 -11.22 -24.35 23.83
N LEU A 514 -11.74 -23.57 22.87
CA LEU A 514 -11.23 -22.23 22.57
C LEU A 514 -11.92 -21.21 23.50
N PRO A 515 -11.16 -20.28 24.11
CA PRO A 515 -11.69 -19.12 24.80
C PRO A 515 -12.33 -18.12 23.84
N ASP A 516 -13.27 -17.30 24.36
CA ASP A 516 -13.95 -16.25 23.59
C ASP A 516 -12.98 -15.22 22.99
N SER A 517 -11.89 -14.88 23.70
CA SER A 517 -10.79 -14.04 23.25
C SER A 517 -10.16 -14.55 21.95
N THR A 518 -9.86 -15.85 21.88
CA THR A 518 -9.31 -16.48 20.67
C THR A 518 -10.31 -16.46 19.50
N PHE A 519 -11.64 -16.63 19.76
CA PHE A 519 -12.66 -16.46 18.70
C PHE A 519 -12.68 -15.04 18.16
N GLU A 520 -12.60 -14.03 19.03
CA GLU A 520 -12.56 -12.62 18.63
C GLU A 520 -11.31 -12.30 17.81
N GLU A 521 -10.14 -12.73 18.28
CA GLU A 521 -8.85 -12.51 17.59
C GLU A 521 -8.83 -13.19 16.21
N ALA A 522 -9.29 -14.41 16.08
CA ALA A 522 -9.42 -15.10 14.80
C ALA A 522 -10.42 -14.40 13.86
N GLY A 523 -11.51 -13.87 14.42
CA GLY A 523 -12.45 -13.04 13.70
C GLY A 523 -11.81 -11.74 13.19
N LYS A 524 -11.04 -11.03 14.03
CA LYS A 524 -10.27 -9.84 13.65
C LYS A 524 -9.33 -10.13 12.47
N LEU A 525 -8.60 -11.26 12.53
CA LEU A 525 -7.74 -11.71 11.43
C LEU A 525 -8.55 -11.95 10.14
N ALA A 526 -9.69 -12.63 10.20
CA ALA A 526 -10.53 -12.89 9.03
C ALA A 526 -11.08 -11.58 8.42
N GLY A 527 -11.46 -10.62 9.24
CA GLY A 527 -11.90 -9.29 8.81
C GLY A 527 -10.79 -8.47 8.18
N TYR A 528 -9.63 -8.42 8.81
CA TYR A 528 -8.46 -7.68 8.34
C TYR A 528 -7.93 -8.19 6.99
N TYR A 529 -7.90 -9.51 6.78
CA TYR A 529 -7.47 -10.13 5.52
C TYR A 529 -8.62 -10.34 4.53
N SER A 530 -9.61 -9.45 4.54
CA SER A 530 -10.74 -9.43 3.63
C SER A 530 -10.91 -8.08 2.93
N LYS A 531 -11.84 -8.02 1.99
CA LYS A 531 -12.27 -6.76 1.35
C LYS A 531 -12.86 -5.75 2.36
N GLY A 532 -13.26 -6.23 3.55
CA GLY A 532 -13.79 -5.43 4.66
C GLY A 532 -12.75 -4.79 5.57
N LYS A 533 -11.44 -4.89 5.26
CA LYS A 533 -10.35 -4.38 6.09
C LYS A 533 -10.53 -2.95 6.62
N ASN A 534 -11.10 -2.06 5.81
CA ASN A 534 -11.28 -0.64 6.15
C ASN A 534 -12.70 -0.31 6.60
N ALA A 535 -13.55 -1.30 6.83
CA ALA A 535 -14.89 -1.09 7.35
C ALA A 535 -14.86 -0.97 8.88
N ASP A 536 -15.76 -0.18 9.44
CA ASP A 536 -15.90 -0.06 10.91
C ASP A 536 -16.22 -1.41 11.56
N LYS A 537 -17.10 -2.20 10.91
CA LYS A 537 -17.48 -3.53 11.38
C LYS A 537 -17.57 -4.52 10.22
N VAL A 538 -17.13 -5.76 10.49
CA VAL A 538 -17.19 -6.87 9.55
C VAL A 538 -17.90 -8.05 10.22
N GLU A 539 -18.84 -8.66 9.51
CA GLU A 539 -19.50 -9.89 9.93
C GLU A 539 -18.64 -11.09 9.50
N ILE A 540 -18.30 -11.97 10.43
CA ILE A 540 -17.44 -13.13 10.23
C ILE A 540 -18.24 -14.39 10.47
N ASP A 541 -18.28 -15.29 9.51
CA ASP A 541 -18.82 -16.64 9.69
C ASP A 541 -17.71 -17.54 10.24
N TYR A 542 -18.05 -18.37 11.24
CA TYR A 542 -17.12 -19.33 11.81
C TYR A 542 -17.81 -20.65 12.16
N LEU A 543 -17.09 -21.74 12.03
CA LEU A 543 -17.59 -23.08 12.29
C LEU A 543 -16.43 -24.06 12.40
N GLN A 544 -16.72 -25.25 12.96
CA GLN A 544 -15.72 -26.32 12.97
C GLN A 544 -15.46 -26.83 11.55
N LYS A 545 -14.18 -27.09 11.24
CA LYS A 545 -13.73 -27.50 9.89
C LYS A 545 -14.49 -28.73 9.34
N LYS A 546 -14.92 -29.66 10.18
CA LYS A 546 -15.72 -30.83 9.74
C LYS A 546 -17.00 -30.47 8.95
N ASN A 547 -17.54 -29.25 9.18
CA ASN A 547 -18.72 -28.74 8.52
C ASN A 547 -18.42 -27.93 7.24
N VAL A 548 -17.14 -27.69 6.93
CA VAL A 548 -16.69 -27.02 5.70
C VAL A 548 -16.42 -28.07 4.62
N LYS A 549 -17.07 -27.91 3.46
CA LYS A 549 -16.96 -28.83 2.32
C LYS A 549 -16.50 -28.10 1.06
N LYS A 550 -15.77 -28.81 0.21
CA LYS A 550 -15.43 -28.33 -1.13
C LYS A 550 -16.34 -29.00 -2.15
N PRO A 551 -17.12 -28.23 -2.94
CA PRO A 551 -17.91 -28.79 -4.05
C PRO A 551 -16.99 -29.40 -5.11
N ASN A 552 -17.46 -30.45 -5.77
CA ASN A 552 -16.72 -31.05 -6.89
C ASN A 552 -16.54 -30.02 -8.01
N GLY A 553 -15.31 -29.86 -8.50
CA GLY A 553 -14.97 -28.90 -9.55
C GLY A 553 -14.91 -27.44 -9.13
N ALA A 554 -15.10 -27.12 -7.84
CA ALA A 554 -14.97 -25.74 -7.35
C ALA A 554 -13.51 -25.24 -7.44
N ALA A 555 -13.37 -23.95 -7.74
CA ALA A 555 -12.06 -23.28 -7.74
C ALA A 555 -11.38 -23.34 -6.36
N ALA A 556 -10.05 -23.12 -6.35
CA ALA A 556 -9.33 -23.03 -5.10
C ALA A 556 -9.91 -21.90 -4.21
N GLY A 557 -9.96 -22.12 -2.89
CA GLY A 557 -10.53 -21.20 -1.92
C GLY A 557 -12.06 -21.19 -1.83
N PHE A 558 -12.78 -21.84 -2.74
CA PHE A 558 -14.25 -21.92 -2.68
C PHE A 558 -14.71 -23.09 -1.79
N VAL A 559 -15.55 -22.76 -0.84
CA VAL A 559 -16.13 -23.72 0.12
C VAL A 559 -17.64 -23.51 0.26
N VAL A 560 -18.34 -24.54 0.74
CA VAL A 560 -19.74 -24.46 1.14
C VAL A 560 -19.92 -24.98 2.57
N TYR A 561 -20.80 -24.34 3.30
CA TYR A 561 -21.25 -24.73 4.63
C TYR A 561 -22.73 -24.38 4.78
N TYR A 562 -23.44 -25.09 5.64
CA TYR A 562 -24.88 -24.94 5.82
C TYR A 562 -25.28 -24.47 7.20
N THR A 563 -24.40 -24.68 8.18
CA THR A 563 -24.59 -24.25 9.57
C THR A 563 -23.34 -23.55 10.03
N ASN A 564 -23.46 -22.30 10.43
CA ASN A 564 -22.36 -21.48 10.94
C ASN A 564 -22.83 -20.64 12.11
N TYR A 565 -21.87 -20.17 12.87
CA TYR A 565 -22.02 -19.05 13.79
C TYR A 565 -21.53 -17.79 13.08
N SER A 566 -22.00 -16.64 13.54
CA SER A 566 -21.52 -15.35 13.04
C SER A 566 -21.18 -14.45 14.21
N LEU A 567 -20.10 -13.68 14.07
CA LEU A 567 -19.70 -12.64 15.01
C LEU A 567 -19.42 -11.34 14.22
N THR A 568 -19.62 -10.20 14.88
CA THR A 568 -19.32 -8.89 14.29
C THR A 568 -18.11 -8.31 15.01
N ILE A 569 -17.08 -7.95 14.25
CA ILE A 569 -15.80 -7.48 14.80
C ILE A 569 -15.35 -6.17 14.13
N HIS A 570 -14.50 -5.44 14.82
CA HIS A 570 -13.65 -4.40 14.27
C HIS A 570 -12.37 -5.06 13.73
N PRO A 571 -12.00 -4.88 12.45
CA PRO A 571 -10.87 -5.59 11.84
C PRO A 571 -9.50 -5.00 12.21
N ASP A 572 -9.23 -4.83 13.51
CA ASP A 572 -7.94 -4.39 14.04
C ASP A 572 -7.16 -5.59 14.60
N ILE A 573 -5.92 -5.74 14.14
CA ILE A 573 -5.02 -6.85 14.52
C ILE A 573 -3.79 -6.38 15.28
N SER A 574 -3.75 -5.11 15.71
CA SER A 574 -2.58 -4.51 16.38
C SER A 574 -2.15 -5.27 17.64
N ASP A 575 -3.11 -5.90 18.33
CA ASP A 575 -2.90 -6.64 19.56
C ASP A 575 -2.53 -8.12 19.35
N ILE A 576 -2.55 -8.60 18.08
CA ILE A 576 -2.37 -10.03 17.78
C ILE A 576 -0.92 -10.31 17.36
N ARG A 577 -0.24 -11.19 18.08
CA ARG A 577 1.16 -11.50 17.82
C ARG A 577 1.34 -12.34 16.56
N GLN A 578 1.99 -11.77 15.55
CA GLN A 578 2.46 -12.51 14.37
C GLN A 578 3.79 -13.22 14.68
N ILE A 579 3.92 -14.45 14.16
CA ILE A 579 5.17 -15.22 14.16
C ILE A 579 5.72 -15.22 12.74
N GLU A 580 7.04 -15.06 12.61
CA GLU A 580 7.73 -15.06 11.31
C GLU A 580 7.68 -16.43 10.59
#